data_5ffcbed2e9b799ac1bd2faefd516f9f1
#
_entry.id   5ffcbed2e9b799ac1bd2faefd516f9f1
#
_cell.length_a   1.000
_cell.length_b   1.000
_cell.length_c   1.000
_cell.angle_alpha   90.00
_cell.angle_beta   90.00
_cell.angle_gamma   90.00
#
_symmetry.space_group_name_H-M   'P 1'
#
loop_
_entity.id
_entity.type
_entity.pdbx_description
1 polymer ?
#
loop_
_entity_poly.entity_id
_entity_poly.type
_entity_poly.pdbx_seq_one_letter_code
_entity_poly.pdbx_strand_id
1 'polypeptide(L)'
;MYDVIIIGGGPAGLTAAIYSARGGLRTLVLEGNILGGELAEIKEIENYPGFRGEGRILADGMKSQAVSFGAEIITQNAESVSRKGDSFGVMTQTSFYEGKSVIIATGVRRKSDPMYDAMYGKGVSYCATCDGFFYRGETVAVVGGGNTAAEDAIYLSALCKEVYLINLKSGLRCEKELSERLAACANVKVMNSSVVKSVEGKDAVSGLRVFDLKTMSENSLAVTGVFVAMGHTATKPLMKELLTDENGNLILHDLVKTSVEGVFAAGDVTNPRLKQVVTAASTGAEAATAASDFISGKARE
;
A
#
# COMPACT_ATOMS: atom_id res chain seq x y z
N MET A 1 -12.31 -23.11 16.54
CA MET A 1 -12.86 -21.77 16.20
C MET A 1 -11.95 -20.70 16.79
N TYR A 2 -11.60 -19.67 16.05
CA TYR A 2 -10.80 -18.52 16.48
C TYR A 2 -11.72 -17.41 16.99
N ASP A 3 -11.20 -16.51 17.80
CA ASP A 3 -11.91 -15.27 18.13
C ASP A 3 -11.79 -14.27 16.96
N VAL A 4 -10.56 -14.09 16.44
CA VAL A 4 -10.29 -13.19 15.30
C VAL A 4 -9.48 -13.93 14.24
N ILE A 5 -9.92 -13.79 12.97
CA ILE A 5 -9.14 -14.20 11.80
C ILE A 5 -8.70 -12.94 11.07
N ILE A 6 -7.40 -12.79 10.88
CA ILE A 6 -6.77 -11.65 10.19
C ILE A 6 -6.30 -12.12 8.83
N ILE A 7 -6.71 -11.43 7.76
CA ILE A 7 -6.35 -11.77 6.38
C ILE A 7 -5.37 -10.73 5.87
N GLY A 8 -4.12 -11.15 5.69
CA GLY A 8 -2.97 -10.34 5.33
C GLY A 8 -1.99 -10.17 6.48
N GLY A 9 -0.73 -10.49 6.23
CA GLY A 9 0.38 -10.43 7.20
C GLY A 9 1.33 -9.24 6.98
N GLY A 10 0.81 -8.13 6.42
CA GLY A 10 1.52 -6.85 6.36
C GLY A 10 1.52 -6.12 7.70
N PRO A 11 2.03 -4.87 7.77
CA PRO A 11 2.11 -4.10 9.02
C PRO A 11 0.76 -3.96 9.74
N ALA A 12 -0.32 -3.75 9.00
CA ALA A 12 -1.66 -3.65 9.57
C ALA A 12 -2.09 -4.98 10.21
N GLY A 13 -1.96 -6.09 9.47
CA GLY A 13 -2.37 -7.41 9.97
C GLY A 13 -1.49 -7.91 11.12
N LEU A 14 -0.17 -7.72 11.05
CA LEU A 14 0.74 -8.09 12.14
C LEU A 14 0.48 -7.26 13.40
N THR A 15 0.20 -5.96 13.26
CA THR A 15 -0.18 -5.12 14.41
C THR A 15 -1.53 -5.56 14.97
N ALA A 16 -2.52 -5.84 14.11
CA ALA A 16 -3.80 -6.39 14.57
C ALA A 16 -3.60 -7.70 15.34
N ALA A 17 -2.71 -8.58 14.86
CA ALA A 17 -2.39 -9.84 15.54
C ALA A 17 -1.75 -9.63 16.92
N ILE A 18 -0.82 -8.68 17.02
CA ILE A 18 -0.19 -8.30 18.31
C ILE A 18 -1.26 -7.87 19.30
N TYR A 19 -2.13 -6.94 18.92
CA TYR A 19 -3.15 -6.38 19.81
C TYR A 19 -4.21 -7.42 20.20
N SER A 20 -4.70 -8.20 19.23
CA SER A 20 -5.70 -9.24 19.48
C SER A 20 -5.16 -10.34 20.40
N ALA A 21 -3.99 -10.91 20.08
CA ALA A 21 -3.40 -11.99 20.88
C ALA A 21 -2.97 -11.52 22.28
N ARG A 22 -2.35 -10.33 22.37
CA ARG A 22 -2.02 -9.72 23.68
C ARG A 22 -3.27 -9.43 24.50
N GLY A 23 -4.40 -9.14 23.86
CA GLY A 23 -5.72 -9.00 24.51
C GLY A 23 -6.36 -10.33 24.94
N GLY A 24 -5.70 -11.46 24.74
CA GLY A 24 -6.17 -12.79 25.11
C GLY A 24 -7.12 -13.44 24.10
N LEU A 25 -7.26 -12.86 22.90
CA LEU A 25 -8.07 -13.45 21.83
C LEU A 25 -7.31 -14.55 21.08
N ARG A 26 -7.97 -15.68 20.82
CA ARG A 26 -7.43 -16.72 19.96
C ARG A 26 -7.37 -16.19 18.51
N THR A 27 -6.16 -15.86 18.05
CA THR A 27 -5.90 -15.08 16.83
C THR A 27 -5.22 -15.93 15.77
N LEU A 28 -5.77 -15.92 14.55
CA LEU A 28 -5.18 -16.51 13.36
C LEU A 28 -4.84 -15.41 12.34
N VAL A 29 -3.64 -15.46 11.77
CA VAL A 29 -3.24 -14.66 10.60
C VAL A 29 -3.11 -15.59 9.39
N LEU A 30 -3.77 -15.25 8.30
CA LEU A 30 -3.62 -15.90 7.00
C LEU A 30 -2.85 -14.97 6.06
N GLU A 31 -1.70 -15.42 5.56
CA GLU A 31 -0.87 -14.68 4.60
C GLU A 31 -0.58 -15.54 3.37
N GLY A 32 -0.99 -15.05 2.21
CA GLY A 32 -0.91 -15.82 0.96
C GLY A 32 0.41 -15.70 0.20
N ASN A 33 1.24 -14.70 0.51
CA ASN A 33 2.45 -14.39 -0.23
C ASN A 33 3.67 -14.28 0.70
N ILE A 34 4.13 -13.04 0.91
CA ILE A 34 5.32 -12.73 1.71
C ILE A 34 4.85 -12.10 3.03
N LEU A 35 5.16 -12.77 4.13
CA LEU A 35 4.90 -12.22 5.45
C LEU A 35 5.68 -10.91 5.64
N GLY A 36 4.96 -9.88 6.09
CA GLY A 36 5.42 -8.49 6.10
C GLY A 36 4.85 -7.67 4.93
N GLY A 37 4.29 -8.32 3.88
CA GLY A 37 3.77 -7.65 2.70
C GLY A 37 4.83 -6.77 2.03
N GLU A 38 4.44 -5.62 1.49
CA GLU A 38 5.37 -4.68 0.84
C GLU A 38 6.48 -4.18 1.78
N LEU A 39 6.22 -4.11 3.11
CA LEU A 39 7.24 -3.75 4.09
C LEU A 39 8.49 -4.65 3.98
N ALA A 40 8.30 -5.96 3.76
CA ALA A 40 9.41 -6.91 3.70
C ALA A 40 10.33 -6.72 2.48
N GLU A 41 9.91 -5.96 1.47
CA GLU A 41 10.68 -5.67 0.26
C GLU A 41 11.43 -4.33 0.33
N ILE A 42 11.17 -3.49 1.34
CA ILE A 42 11.82 -2.18 1.50
C ILE A 42 13.24 -2.37 2.02
N LYS A 43 14.21 -1.82 1.29
CA LYS A 43 15.65 -1.93 1.64
C LYS A 43 16.02 -1.09 2.87
N GLU A 44 15.47 0.10 3.00
CA GLU A 44 15.73 0.98 4.12
C GLU A 44 14.49 1.77 4.50
N ILE A 45 14.12 1.70 5.79
CA ILE A 45 13.03 2.46 6.41
C ILE A 45 13.68 3.50 7.32
N GLU A 46 13.33 4.77 7.11
CA GLU A 46 13.81 5.89 7.91
C GLU A 46 12.70 6.64 8.65
N ASN A 47 11.45 6.36 8.30
CA ASN A 47 10.27 7.13 8.74
C ASN A 47 9.33 6.36 9.68
N TYR A 48 9.78 5.23 10.24
CA TYR A 48 9.03 4.51 11.27
C TYR A 48 9.59 4.88 12.66
N PRO A 49 8.77 5.51 13.55
CA PRO A 49 9.26 5.94 14.86
C PRO A 49 9.85 4.77 15.67
N GLY A 50 11.07 4.94 16.15
CA GLY A 50 11.77 3.93 16.94
C GLY A 50 12.46 2.82 16.15
N PHE A 51 12.42 2.87 14.80
CA PHE A 51 13.13 1.91 13.97
C PHE A 51 13.74 2.60 12.73
N ARG A 52 14.99 2.24 12.43
CA ARG A 52 15.66 2.52 11.16
C ARG A 52 16.39 1.27 10.69
N GLY A 53 16.22 0.88 9.43
CA GLY A 53 16.89 -0.29 8.85
C GLY A 53 16.05 -0.99 7.79
N GLU A 54 16.39 -2.23 7.48
CA GLU A 54 15.68 -3.01 6.47
C GLU A 54 14.25 -3.34 6.90
N GLY A 55 13.30 -3.19 5.97
CA GLY A 55 11.89 -3.48 6.23
C GLY A 55 11.64 -4.92 6.64
N ARG A 56 12.44 -5.86 6.13
CA ARG A 56 12.40 -7.27 6.52
C ARG A 56 12.64 -7.44 8.03
N ILE A 57 13.63 -6.73 8.60
CA ILE A 57 13.94 -6.80 10.03
C ILE A 57 12.76 -6.30 10.87
N LEU A 58 12.12 -5.20 10.45
CA LEU A 58 10.93 -4.70 11.14
C LEU A 58 9.77 -5.70 11.04
N ALA A 59 9.52 -6.26 9.85
CA ALA A 59 8.46 -7.25 9.64
C ALA A 59 8.67 -8.51 10.49
N ASP A 60 9.89 -9.03 10.55
CA ASP A 60 10.24 -10.20 11.36
C ASP A 60 10.13 -9.89 12.86
N GLY A 61 10.44 -8.67 13.28
CA GLY A 61 10.21 -8.19 14.63
C GLY A 61 8.72 -8.19 15.00
N MET A 62 7.87 -7.63 14.14
CA MET A 62 6.40 -7.61 14.32
C MET A 62 5.82 -9.03 14.37
N LYS A 63 6.26 -9.92 13.47
CA LYS A 63 5.89 -11.34 13.46
C LYS A 63 6.24 -12.00 14.79
N SER A 64 7.50 -11.86 15.21
CA SER A 64 8.00 -12.48 16.45
C SER A 64 7.21 -12.00 17.66
N GLN A 65 6.86 -10.73 17.69
CA GLN A 65 6.04 -10.13 18.75
C GLN A 65 4.61 -10.72 18.73
N ALA A 66 3.95 -10.84 17.58
CA ALA A 66 2.62 -11.43 17.46
C ALA A 66 2.61 -12.90 17.94
N VAL A 67 3.59 -13.69 17.50
CA VAL A 67 3.74 -15.09 17.90
C VAL A 67 4.03 -15.23 19.40
N SER A 68 4.84 -14.34 19.99
CA SER A 68 5.13 -14.37 21.43
C SER A 68 3.89 -14.17 22.30
N PHE A 69 2.85 -13.52 21.79
CA PHE A 69 1.54 -13.38 22.45
C PHE A 69 0.56 -14.52 22.09
N GLY A 70 0.97 -15.51 21.28
CA GLY A 70 0.17 -16.68 20.92
C GLY A 70 -0.64 -16.55 19.65
N ALA A 71 -0.37 -15.56 18.79
CA ALA A 71 -0.96 -15.51 17.46
C ALA A 71 -0.44 -16.68 16.60
N GLU A 72 -1.36 -17.39 15.93
CA GLU A 72 -1.05 -18.39 14.95
C GLU A 72 -0.93 -17.75 13.56
N ILE A 73 0.12 -18.03 12.82
CA ILE A 73 0.35 -17.49 11.46
C ILE A 73 0.47 -18.66 10.49
N ILE A 74 -0.41 -18.69 9.49
CA ILE A 74 -0.46 -19.74 8.48
C ILE A 74 -0.25 -19.11 7.10
N THR A 75 0.67 -19.71 6.33
CA THR A 75 0.92 -19.28 4.94
C THR A 75 -0.10 -19.95 4.02
N GLN A 76 -1.26 -19.31 3.89
CA GLN A 76 -2.35 -19.70 2.99
C GLN A 76 -3.10 -18.46 2.53
N ASN A 77 -3.45 -18.41 1.25
CA ASN A 77 -4.22 -17.32 0.68
C ASN A 77 -5.71 -17.53 0.98
N ALA A 78 -6.36 -16.53 1.61
CA ALA A 78 -7.80 -16.52 1.78
C ALA A 78 -8.46 -16.20 0.43
N GLU A 79 -9.43 -17.03 0.02
CA GLU A 79 -10.16 -16.88 -1.23
C GLU A 79 -11.53 -16.24 -1.04
N SER A 80 -12.18 -16.51 0.08
CA SER A 80 -13.49 -15.95 0.40
C SER A 80 -13.75 -15.93 1.90
N VAL A 81 -14.62 -14.98 2.27
CA VAL A 81 -15.24 -14.88 3.61
C VAL A 81 -16.75 -15.02 3.45
N SER A 82 -17.38 -15.75 4.34
CA SER A 82 -18.84 -15.93 4.37
C SER A 82 -19.35 -15.84 5.80
N ARG A 83 -20.54 -15.25 5.99
CA ARG A 83 -21.21 -15.26 7.29
C ARG A 83 -21.79 -16.65 7.56
N LYS A 84 -21.66 -17.13 8.79
CA LYS A 84 -22.13 -18.44 9.23
C LYS A 84 -22.80 -18.33 10.61
N GLY A 85 -24.07 -17.93 10.60
CA GLY A 85 -24.77 -17.55 11.83
C GLY A 85 -24.10 -16.35 12.51
N ASP A 86 -23.66 -16.55 13.74
CA ASP A 86 -22.96 -15.52 14.53
C ASP A 86 -21.43 -15.53 14.35
N SER A 87 -20.93 -16.34 13.39
CA SER A 87 -19.52 -16.47 13.07
C SER A 87 -19.25 -16.19 11.59
N PHE A 88 -17.96 -16.23 11.21
CA PHE A 88 -17.47 -16.09 9.85
C PHE A 88 -16.64 -17.31 9.47
N GLY A 89 -16.87 -17.82 8.26
CA GLY A 89 -16.04 -18.83 7.63
C GLY A 89 -15.08 -18.20 6.65
N VAL A 90 -13.79 -18.52 6.76
CA VAL A 90 -12.75 -18.12 5.82
C VAL A 90 -12.26 -19.35 5.09
N MET A 91 -12.43 -19.35 3.76
CA MET A 91 -11.99 -20.42 2.87
C MET A 91 -10.61 -20.07 2.29
N THR A 92 -9.72 -21.04 2.27
CA THR A 92 -8.47 -21.03 1.52
C THR A 92 -8.51 -22.15 0.46
N GLN A 93 -7.48 -22.29 -0.35
CA GLN A 93 -7.41 -23.38 -1.34
C GLN A 93 -7.51 -24.77 -0.74
N THR A 94 -7.04 -24.94 0.50
CA THR A 94 -6.88 -26.27 1.13
C THR A 94 -7.59 -26.42 2.46
N SER A 95 -8.10 -25.35 3.05
CA SER A 95 -8.59 -25.35 4.43
C SER A 95 -9.76 -24.39 4.63
N PHE A 96 -10.53 -24.66 5.67
CA PHE A 96 -11.60 -23.79 6.14
C PHE A 96 -11.35 -23.43 7.60
N TYR A 97 -11.45 -22.14 7.90
CA TYR A 97 -11.28 -21.60 9.25
C TYR A 97 -12.52 -20.88 9.69
N GLU A 98 -12.86 -20.97 10.97
CA GLU A 98 -14.04 -20.32 11.54
C GLU A 98 -13.62 -19.37 12.67
N GLY A 99 -14.13 -18.13 12.64
CA GLY A 99 -13.84 -17.07 13.60
C GLY A 99 -15.06 -16.24 13.94
N LYS A 100 -15.08 -15.65 15.15
CA LYS A 100 -16.16 -14.74 15.58
C LYS A 100 -16.10 -13.39 14.87
N SER A 101 -14.92 -12.97 14.47
CA SER A 101 -14.68 -11.71 13.75
C SER A 101 -13.58 -11.88 12.71
N VAL A 102 -13.58 -11.02 11.68
CA VAL A 102 -12.58 -11.00 10.61
C VAL A 102 -12.00 -9.60 10.47
N ILE A 103 -10.67 -9.50 10.32
CA ILE A 103 -9.98 -8.26 9.97
C ILE A 103 -9.34 -8.43 8.60
N ILE A 104 -9.73 -7.59 7.63
CA ILE A 104 -9.18 -7.58 6.28
C ILE A 104 -8.03 -6.58 6.24
N ALA A 105 -6.80 -7.08 6.08
CA ALA A 105 -5.56 -6.31 6.04
C ALA A 105 -4.71 -6.67 4.82
N THR A 106 -5.37 -6.97 3.69
CA THR A 106 -4.77 -7.49 2.46
C THR A 106 -3.92 -6.48 1.69
N GLY A 107 -3.92 -5.22 2.13
CA GLY A 107 -3.19 -4.14 1.47
C GLY A 107 -3.69 -3.87 0.04
N VAL A 108 -2.82 -3.30 -0.77
CA VAL A 108 -3.01 -3.07 -2.21
C VAL A 108 -1.86 -3.70 -2.97
N ARG A 109 -2.08 -3.99 -4.25
CA ARG A 109 -0.99 -4.38 -5.15
C ARG A 109 -0.67 -3.22 -6.06
N ARG A 110 0.58 -2.80 -6.09
CA ARG A 110 1.05 -1.83 -7.07
C ARG A 110 0.88 -2.38 -8.49
N LYS A 111 0.53 -1.52 -9.42
CA LYS A 111 0.61 -1.88 -10.83
C LYS A 111 2.09 -1.95 -11.20
N SER A 112 2.56 -3.12 -11.53
CA SER A 112 3.92 -3.36 -11.96
C SER A 112 4.03 -3.34 -13.48
N ASP A 113 5.23 -2.99 -13.96
CA ASP A 113 5.61 -3.10 -15.36
C ASP A 113 7.05 -3.62 -15.39
N PRO A 114 7.31 -4.72 -16.13
CA PRO A 114 8.64 -5.34 -16.20
C PRO A 114 9.77 -4.36 -16.52
N MET A 115 9.49 -3.32 -17.30
CA MET A 115 10.46 -2.28 -17.64
C MET A 115 10.98 -1.52 -16.41
N TYR A 116 10.07 -1.17 -15.49
CA TYR A 116 10.44 -0.48 -14.25
C TYR A 116 10.96 -1.44 -13.19
N ASP A 117 10.36 -2.62 -13.10
CA ASP A 117 10.71 -3.63 -12.09
C ASP A 117 12.17 -4.10 -12.25
N ALA A 118 12.67 -4.17 -13.48
CA ALA A 118 14.08 -4.52 -13.76
C ALA A 118 15.10 -3.57 -13.10
N MET A 119 14.71 -2.32 -12.84
CA MET A 119 15.53 -1.29 -12.25
C MET A 119 15.05 -0.87 -10.83
N TYR A 120 14.13 -1.64 -10.23
CA TYR A 120 13.66 -1.38 -8.88
C TYR A 120 14.80 -1.38 -7.86
N GLY A 121 14.87 -0.32 -7.06
CA GLY A 121 15.96 -0.10 -6.09
C GLY A 121 17.34 0.19 -6.71
N LYS A 122 17.37 0.45 -8.04
CA LYS A 122 18.55 0.91 -8.77
C LYS A 122 18.28 2.25 -9.47
N GLY A 123 17.43 3.06 -8.87
CA GLY A 123 16.97 4.34 -9.42
C GLY A 123 15.49 4.35 -9.79
N VAL A 124 14.81 3.20 -9.85
CA VAL A 124 13.36 3.14 -9.92
C VAL A 124 12.77 2.91 -8.52
N SER A 125 11.77 3.70 -8.17
CA SER A 125 10.99 3.61 -6.94
C SER A 125 9.49 3.67 -7.23
N TYR A 126 8.67 3.12 -6.33
CA TYR A 126 7.21 3.22 -6.33
C TYR A 126 6.68 4.06 -5.15
N CYS A 127 7.58 4.70 -4.38
CA CYS A 127 7.22 5.50 -3.21
C CYS A 127 8.08 6.76 -3.13
N ALA A 128 7.52 7.91 -3.54
CA ALA A 128 8.24 9.17 -3.47
C ALA A 128 8.54 9.61 -2.03
N THR A 129 7.62 9.38 -1.10
CA THR A 129 7.80 9.73 0.31
C THR A 129 8.81 8.83 1.05
N CYS A 130 9.05 7.62 0.52
CA CYS A 130 10.06 6.70 1.08
C CYS A 130 11.47 7.05 0.59
N ASP A 131 11.61 7.24 -0.72
CA ASP A 131 12.92 7.27 -1.39
C ASP A 131 13.32 8.67 -1.92
N GLY A 132 12.39 9.62 -1.95
CA GLY A 132 12.62 10.95 -2.55
C GLY A 132 13.77 11.72 -1.90
N PHE A 133 14.03 11.51 -0.61
CA PHE A 133 15.12 12.13 0.10
C PHE A 133 16.50 11.80 -0.51
N PHE A 134 16.69 10.58 -1.02
CA PHE A 134 17.95 10.14 -1.64
C PHE A 134 18.26 10.87 -2.97
N TYR A 135 17.26 11.54 -3.56
CA TYR A 135 17.37 12.29 -4.81
C TYR A 135 17.42 13.81 -4.63
N ARG A 136 17.75 14.27 -3.42
CA ARG A 136 17.88 15.70 -3.13
C ARG A 136 18.88 16.39 -4.06
N GLY A 137 18.43 17.42 -4.76
CA GLY A 137 19.24 18.18 -5.73
C GLY A 137 19.43 17.50 -7.09
N GLU A 138 18.88 16.31 -7.27
CA GLU A 138 18.93 15.54 -8.51
C GLU A 138 17.77 15.89 -9.45
N THR A 139 17.85 15.42 -10.69
CA THR A 139 16.76 15.48 -11.66
C THR A 139 16.07 14.12 -11.71
N VAL A 140 14.76 14.11 -11.51
CA VAL A 140 13.97 12.88 -11.42
C VAL A 140 12.75 12.92 -12.36
N ALA A 141 12.17 11.75 -12.59
CA ALA A 141 10.91 11.62 -13.30
C ALA A 141 9.83 10.97 -12.41
N VAL A 142 8.58 11.42 -12.55
CA VAL A 142 7.40 10.75 -12.02
C VAL A 142 6.58 10.24 -13.21
N VAL A 143 6.21 8.97 -13.19
CA VAL A 143 5.42 8.35 -14.27
C VAL A 143 4.01 8.08 -13.78
N GLY A 144 3.05 8.82 -14.31
CA GLY A 144 1.65 8.73 -13.92
C GLY A 144 0.89 10.02 -14.22
N GLY A 145 -0.41 10.06 -13.91
CA GLY A 145 -1.24 11.24 -14.22
C GLY A 145 -2.48 11.37 -13.32
N GLY A 146 -2.55 10.62 -12.23
CA GLY A 146 -3.58 10.71 -11.20
C GLY A 146 -3.14 11.50 -9.97
N ASN A 147 -3.95 11.48 -8.90
CA ASN A 147 -3.66 12.17 -7.63
C ASN A 147 -2.27 11.79 -7.08
N THR A 148 -1.96 10.51 -6.96
CA THR A 148 -0.66 10.03 -6.47
C THR A 148 0.51 10.63 -7.26
N ALA A 149 0.43 10.66 -8.60
CA ALA A 149 1.50 11.21 -9.44
C ALA A 149 1.67 12.72 -9.23
N ALA A 150 0.57 13.46 -9.03
CA ALA A 150 0.63 14.88 -8.72
C ALA A 150 1.19 15.15 -7.33
N GLU A 151 0.76 14.39 -6.32
CA GLU A 151 1.28 14.46 -4.94
C GLU A 151 2.77 14.15 -4.88
N ASP A 152 3.21 13.07 -5.55
CA ASP A 152 4.61 12.67 -5.65
C ASP A 152 5.46 13.76 -6.34
N ALA A 153 4.98 14.33 -7.44
CA ALA A 153 5.69 15.39 -8.15
C ALA A 153 5.80 16.68 -7.30
N ILE A 154 4.73 17.06 -6.57
CA ILE A 154 4.76 18.20 -5.63
C ILE A 154 5.75 17.92 -4.49
N TYR A 155 5.73 16.71 -3.90
CA TYR A 155 6.65 16.35 -2.83
C TYR A 155 8.12 16.40 -3.31
N LEU A 156 8.40 15.78 -4.47
CA LEU A 156 9.74 15.76 -5.05
C LEU A 156 10.22 17.14 -5.50
N SER A 157 9.31 18.05 -5.87
CA SER A 157 9.67 19.41 -6.25
C SER A 157 10.36 20.19 -5.13
N ALA A 158 10.02 19.87 -3.87
CA ALA A 158 10.66 20.49 -2.70
C ALA A 158 12.07 19.92 -2.41
N LEU A 159 12.42 18.78 -2.97
CA LEU A 159 13.68 18.07 -2.71
C LEU A 159 14.64 18.13 -3.90
N CYS A 160 14.11 17.93 -5.11
CA CYS A 160 14.87 17.71 -6.32
C CYS A 160 15.12 19.01 -7.08
N LYS A 161 16.15 19.02 -7.91
CA LYS A 161 16.49 20.13 -8.80
C LYS A 161 15.41 20.33 -9.87
N GLU A 162 14.95 19.25 -10.47
CA GLU A 162 13.93 19.25 -11.53
C GLU A 162 13.12 17.95 -11.48
N VAL A 163 11.83 18.04 -11.76
CA VAL A 163 10.91 16.88 -11.78
C VAL A 163 10.19 16.85 -13.13
N TYR A 164 10.32 15.76 -13.86
CA TYR A 164 9.53 15.50 -15.07
C TYR A 164 8.31 14.66 -14.70
N LEU A 165 7.10 15.19 -14.85
CA LEU A 165 5.85 14.42 -14.66
C LEU A 165 5.37 13.92 -16.02
N ILE A 166 5.56 12.62 -16.29
CA ILE A 166 5.27 11.99 -17.57
C ILE A 166 3.88 11.33 -17.50
N ASN A 167 2.94 11.85 -18.29
CA ASN A 167 1.54 11.42 -18.31
C ASN A 167 1.14 10.96 -19.72
N LEU A 168 0.63 9.72 -19.81
CA LEU A 168 0.15 9.13 -21.06
C LEU A 168 -1.03 9.88 -21.68
N LYS A 169 -1.91 10.45 -20.86
CA LYS A 169 -3.13 11.14 -21.34
C LYS A 169 -2.83 12.60 -21.73
N SER A 170 -3.78 13.22 -22.45
CA SER A 170 -3.68 14.63 -22.90
C SER A 170 -3.75 15.64 -21.76
N GLY A 171 -4.17 15.24 -20.56
CA GLY A 171 -4.24 16.04 -19.34
C GLY A 171 -4.16 15.16 -18.10
N LEU A 172 -3.76 15.74 -16.97
CA LEU A 172 -3.77 15.08 -15.69
C LEU A 172 -5.20 14.76 -15.26
N ARG A 173 -5.37 13.68 -14.52
CA ARG A 173 -6.63 13.23 -13.92
C ARG A 173 -6.58 13.34 -12.40
N CYS A 174 -5.87 14.32 -11.89
CA CYS A 174 -5.83 14.67 -10.48
C CYS A 174 -6.91 15.71 -10.15
N GLU A 175 -7.20 15.84 -8.86
CA GLU A 175 -8.08 16.84 -8.33
C GLU A 175 -7.61 18.27 -8.69
N LYS A 176 -8.56 19.19 -8.80
CA LYS A 176 -8.27 20.58 -9.21
C LYS A 176 -7.26 21.26 -8.28
N GLU A 177 -7.42 21.06 -6.97
CA GLU A 177 -6.51 21.63 -5.97
C GLU A 177 -5.07 21.12 -6.17
N LEU A 178 -4.89 19.81 -6.43
CA LEU A 178 -3.57 19.23 -6.70
C LEU A 178 -2.98 19.78 -8.01
N SER A 179 -3.80 19.95 -9.04
CA SER A 179 -3.37 20.53 -10.31
C SER A 179 -2.90 21.97 -10.14
N GLU A 180 -3.60 22.80 -9.33
CA GLU A 180 -3.22 24.18 -9.01
C GLU A 180 -1.91 24.23 -8.21
N ARG A 181 -1.76 23.38 -7.20
CA ARG A 181 -0.51 23.26 -6.43
C ARG A 181 0.66 22.81 -7.28
N LEU A 182 0.44 21.84 -8.16
CA LEU A 182 1.45 21.36 -9.09
C LEU A 182 1.91 22.46 -10.06
N ALA A 183 0.98 23.27 -10.58
CA ALA A 183 1.28 24.38 -11.48
C ALA A 183 2.11 25.49 -10.79
N ALA A 184 2.05 25.62 -9.46
CA ALA A 184 2.86 26.54 -8.69
C ALA A 184 4.32 26.04 -8.49
N CYS A 185 4.63 24.78 -8.78
CA CYS A 185 5.97 24.22 -8.65
C CYS A 185 6.82 24.56 -9.89
N ALA A 186 7.67 25.58 -9.78
CA ALA A 186 8.43 26.13 -10.92
C ALA A 186 9.41 25.12 -11.55
N ASN A 187 9.86 24.11 -10.79
CA ASN A 187 10.80 23.08 -11.23
C ASN A 187 10.11 21.77 -11.68
N VAL A 188 8.78 21.75 -11.80
CA VAL A 188 8.03 20.60 -12.34
C VAL A 188 7.68 20.85 -13.80
N LYS A 189 8.08 19.91 -14.67
CA LYS A 189 7.75 19.91 -16.10
C LYS A 189 6.75 18.80 -16.41
N VAL A 190 5.52 19.17 -16.73
CA VAL A 190 4.47 18.19 -17.08
C VAL A 190 4.54 17.86 -18.56
N MET A 191 4.76 16.59 -18.85
CA MET A 191 4.80 16.01 -20.21
C MET A 191 3.54 15.18 -20.44
N ASN A 192 2.48 15.82 -20.91
CA ASN A 192 1.25 15.15 -21.31
C ASN A 192 1.38 14.43 -22.66
N SER A 193 0.51 13.44 -22.90
CA SER A 193 0.54 12.62 -24.12
C SER A 193 1.91 11.99 -24.36
N SER A 194 2.58 11.59 -23.32
CA SER A 194 3.95 11.07 -23.34
C SER A 194 4.03 9.69 -22.69
N VAL A 195 4.81 8.81 -23.27
CA VAL A 195 5.01 7.46 -22.76
C VAL A 195 6.49 7.14 -22.64
N VAL A 196 6.90 6.53 -21.53
CA VAL A 196 8.26 6.01 -21.37
C VAL A 196 8.40 4.75 -22.23
N LYS A 197 9.42 4.72 -23.08
CA LYS A 197 9.74 3.58 -23.95
C LYS A 197 10.80 2.67 -23.34
N SER A 198 11.76 3.25 -22.61
CA SER A 198 12.77 2.49 -21.90
C SER A 198 13.35 3.31 -20.74
N VAL A 199 13.80 2.58 -19.73
CA VAL A 199 14.64 3.10 -18.64
C VAL A 199 16.09 2.82 -19.06
N GLU A 200 16.94 3.86 -19.06
CA GLU A 200 18.34 3.77 -19.45
C GLU A 200 19.23 3.65 -18.21
N GLY A 201 20.27 2.84 -18.32
CA GLY A 201 21.24 2.58 -17.26
C GLY A 201 21.52 1.08 -17.13
N LYS A 202 22.68 0.74 -16.56
CA LYS A 202 23.09 -0.65 -16.34
C LYS A 202 22.97 -1.04 -14.87
N ASP A 203 23.68 -0.31 -14.03
CA ASP A 203 23.72 -0.58 -12.57
C ASP A 203 22.82 0.37 -11.78
N ALA A 204 22.52 1.54 -12.36
CA ALA A 204 21.58 2.53 -11.87
C ALA A 204 20.93 3.27 -13.03
N VAL A 205 19.78 3.91 -12.77
CA VAL A 205 19.09 4.76 -13.74
C VAL A 205 20.00 5.94 -14.11
N SER A 206 20.15 6.19 -15.41
CA SER A 206 20.88 7.34 -15.97
C SER A 206 20.01 8.18 -16.92
N GLY A 207 18.85 7.69 -17.31
CA GLY A 207 17.95 8.39 -18.19
C GLY A 207 16.67 7.62 -18.52
N LEU A 208 15.80 8.29 -19.28
CA LEU A 208 14.58 7.73 -19.86
C LEU A 208 14.51 8.07 -21.34
N ARG A 209 14.03 7.13 -22.15
CA ARG A 209 13.48 7.43 -23.46
C ARG A 209 11.99 7.65 -23.38
N VAL A 210 11.55 8.83 -23.80
CA VAL A 210 10.16 9.25 -23.74
C VAL A 210 9.66 9.58 -25.13
N PHE A 211 8.55 8.98 -25.50
CA PHE A 211 7.90 9.23 -26.79
C PHE A 211 6.71 10.18 -26.59
N ASP A 212 6.72 11.29 -27.34
CA ASP A 212 5.61 12.25 -27.38
C ASP A 212 4.61 11.81 -28.46
N LEU A 213 3.39 11.48 -28.04
CA LEU A 213 2.31 11.00 -28.90
C LEU A 213 1.69 12.12 -29.77
N LYS A 214 1.93 13.40 -29.45
CA LYS A 214 1.43 14.53 -30.25
C LYS A 214 2.36 14.87 -31.40
N THR A 215 3.66 14.95 -31.09
CA THR A 215 4.68 15.31 -32.07
C THR A 215 5.25 14.08 -32.79
N MET A 216 4.90 12.88 -32.34
CA MET A 216 5.43 11.60 -32.84
C MET A 216 6.95 11.54 -32.78
N SER A 217 7.55 12.16 -31.79
CA SER A 217 9.00 12.25 -31.60
C SER A 217 9.46 11.59 -30.32
N GLU A 218 10.69 11.11 -30.33
CA GLU A 218 11.35 10.52 -29.16
C GLU A 218 12.34 11.51 -28.55
N ASN A 219 12.33 11.62 -27.23
CA ASN A 219 13.22 12.47 -26.46
C ASN A 219 13.95 11.64 -25.43
N SER A 220 15.21 11.96 -25.16
CA SER A 220 15.97 11.41 -24.07
C SER A 220 15.98 12.40 -22.89
N LEU A 221 15.65 11.92 -21.70
CA LEU A 221 15.68 12.70 -20.46
C LEU A 221 16.80 12.16 -19.57
N ALA A 222 17.75 13.01 -19.20
CA ALA A 222 18.77 12.68 -18.22
C ALA A 222 18.18 12.78 -16.80
N VAL A 223 17.89 11.64 -16.19
CA VAL A 223 17.33 11.54 -14.83
C VAL A 223 18.07 10.46 -14.04
N THR A 224 18.23 10.66 -12.74
CA THR A 224 18.88 9.70 -11.84
C THR A 224 17.88 8.86 -11.05
N GLY A 225 16.60 9.30 -11.02
CA GLY A 225 15.51 8.62 -10.34
C GLY A 225 14.22 8.62 -11.13
N VAL A 226 13.46 7.52 -11.03
CA VAL A 226 12.14 7.35 -11.65
C VAL A 226 11.14 6.87 -10.61
N PHE A 227 10.13 7.66 -10.35
CA PHE A 227 9.05 7.34 -9.41
C PHE A 227 7.81 6.90 -10.18
N VAL A 228 7.40 5.65 -9.98
CA VAL A 228 6.31 5.06 -10.76
C VAL A 228 5.00 5.16 -10.00
N ALA A 229 4.14 6.09 -10.43
CA ALA A 229 2.84 6.40 -9.82
C ALA A 229 1.67 6.02 -10.75
N MET A 230 1.70 4.79 -11.30
CA MET A 230 0.68 4.28 -12.23
C MET A 230 -0.57 3.76 -11.52
N GLY A 231 -0.64 3.90 -10.19
CA GLY A 231 -1.74 3.46 -9.34
C GLY A 231 -1.59 2.02 -8.84
N HIS A 232 -2.56 1.64 -8.02
CA HIS A 232 -2.63 0.33 -7.39
C HIS A 232 -3.81 -0.45 -7.97
N THR A 233 -3.76 -1.76 -7.83
CA THR A 233 -4.91 -2.64 -8.05
C THR A 233 -5.37 -3.11 -6.68
N ALA A 234 -6.61 -2.83 -6.32
CA ALA A 234 -7.20 -3.40 -5.13
C ALA A 234 -7.33 -4.92 -5.28
N THR A 235 -7.21 -5.62 -4.18
CA THR A 235 -7.53 -7.05 -4.12
C THR A 235 -9.04 -7.22 -4.32
N LYS A 236 -9.47 -8.32 -4.96
CA LYS A 236 -10.90 -8.61 -5.08
C LYS A 236 -11.52 -8.68 -3.68
N PRO A 237 -12.74 -8.13 -3.48
CA PRO A 237 -13.42 -8.26 -2.21
C PRO A 237 -13.59 -9.73 -1.85
N LEU A 238 -13.19 -10.10 -0.63
CA LEU A 238 -13.29 -11.47 -0.12
C LEU A 238 -14.74 -11.87 0.25
N MET A 239 -15.63 -10.90 0.35
CA MET A 239 -17.04 -11.07 0.67
C MET A 239 -17.88 -10.12 -0.19
N LYS A 240 -19.01 -10.61 -0.75
CA LYS A 240 -19.82 -9.84 -1.70
C LYS A 240 -20.53 -8.63 -1.08
N GLU A 241 -20.81 -8.71 0.22
CA GLU A 241 -21.50 -7.68 1.00
C GLU A 241 -20.60 -6.50 1.38
N LEU A 242 -19.32 -6.63 1.15
CA LEU A 242 -18.36 -5.54 1.39
C LEU A 242 -18.49 -4.47 0.32
N LEU A 243 -18.74 -3.25 0.76
CA LEU A 243 -18.78 -2.10 -0.14
C LEU A 243 -17.35 -1.67 -0.53
N THR A 244 -17.18 -1.37 -1.80
CA THR A 244 -15.92 -0.87 -2.37
C THR A 244 -16.13 0.40 -3.16
N ASP A 245 -15.07 1.22 -3.25
CA ASP A 245 -15.02 2.34 -4.17
C ASP A 245 -14.83 1.87 -5.64
N GLU A 246 -14.81 2.81 -6.57
CA GLU A 246 -14.61 2.54 -8.00
C GLU A 246 -13.25 1.87 -8.33
N ASN A 247 -12.27 1.97 -7.43
CA ASN A 247 -10.94 1.36 -7.56
C ASN A 247 -10.85 0.01 -6.84
N GLY A 248 -11.94 -0.42 -6.16
CA GLY A 248 -12.03 -1.68 -5.43
C GLY A 248 -11.52 -1.63 -3.99
N ASN A 249 -11.17 -0.45 -3.45
CA ASN A 249 -10.78 -0.31 -2.04
C ASN A 249 -12.01 -0.41 -1.14
N LEU A 250 -11.84 -0.96 0.06
CA LEU A 250 -12.93 -1.11 1.01
C LEU A 250 -13.41 0.23 1.56
N ILE A 251 -14.71 0.48 1.46
CA ILE A 251 -15.36 1.66 2.05
C ILE A 251 -15.64 1.39 3.52
N LEU A 252 -15.23 2.34 4.38
CA LEU A 252 -15.43 2.28 5.82
C LEU A 252 -16.52 3.25 6.26
N HIS A 253 -17.33 2.87 7.23
CA HIS A 253 -18.31 3.74 7.90
C HIS A 253 -17.71 4.52 9.07
N ASP A 254 -16.62 4.01 9.62
CA ASP A 254 -15.81 4.58 10.68
C ASP A 254 -14.36 4.17 10.39
N LEU A 255 -13.39 4.54 11.22
CA LEU A 255 -11.95 4.34 11.01
C LEU A 255 -11.56 2.93 10.52
N VAL A 256 -12.27 1.88 10.96
CA VAL A 256 -11.96 0.47 10.62
C VAL A 256 -13.21 -0.39 10.35
N LYS A 257 -14.44 0.15 10.50
CA LYS A 257 -15.68 -0.62 10.36
C LYS A 257 -16.10 -0.69 8.89
N THR A 258 -16.27 -1.90 8.39
CA THR A 258 -16.79 -2.14 7.04
C THR A 258 -18.33 -2.09 7.00
N SER A 259 -18.92 -2.31 5.82
CA SER A 259 -20.37 -2.47 5.64
C SER A 259 -20.94 -3.73 6.29
N VAL A 260 -20.12 -4.63 6.77
CA VAL A 260 -20.51 -5.90 7.38
C VAL A 260 -20.11 -5.91 8.85
N GLU A 261 -21.11 -5.95 9.74
CA GLU A 261 -20.89 -6.02 11.17
C GLU A 261 -20.06 -7.26 11.56
N GLY A 262 -19.04 -7.09 12.39
CA GLY A 262 -18.09 -8.12 12.79
C GLY A 262 -16.93 -8.32 11.78
N VAL A 263 -16.95 -7.60 10.65
CA VAL A 263 -15.85 -7.54 9.68
C VAL A 263 -15.23 -6.15 9.70
N PHE A 264 -13.95 -6.09 9.95
CA PHE A 264 -13.15 -4.85 10.03
C PHE A 264 -12.11 -4.82 8.92
N ALA A 265 -11.57 -3.64 8.61
CA ALA A 265 -10.49 -3.51 7.65
C ALA A 265 -9.44 -2.52 8.13
N ALA A 266 -8.18 -2.76 7.75
CA ALA A 266 -7.04 -1.94 8.16
C ALA A 266 -5.95 -1.88 7.08
N GLY A 267 -5.18 -0.81 7.08
CA GLY A 267 -4.09 -0.57 6.15
C GLY A 267 -4.57 -0.15 4.77
N ASP A 268 -3.73 -0.32 3.77
CA ASP A 268 -3.87 0.27 2.44
C ASP A 268 -5.08 -0.23 1.63
N VAL A 269 -5.66 -1.37 1.99
CA VAL A 269 -6.91 -1.88 1.41
C VAL A 269 -8.09 -0.91 1.58
N THR A 270 -8.01 0.01 2.55
CA THR A 270 -9.02 1.03 2.84
C THR A 270 -8.74 2.38 2.14
N ASN A 271 -7.69 2.43 1.30
CA ASN A 271 -7.25 3.63 0.59
C ASN A 271 -7.02 4.86 1.51
N PRO A 272 -6.21 4.75 2.57
CA PRO A 272 -5.93 5.89 3.45
C PRO A 272 -5.20 7.00 2.69
N ARG A 273 -5.36 8.25 3.13
CA ARG A 273 -4.65 9.41 2.56
C ARG A 273 -3.13 9.21 2.57
N LEU A 274 -2.60 8.62 3.62
CA LEU A 274 -1.16 8.34 3.78
C LEU A 274 -0.94 6.83 3.86
N LYS A 275 -0.32 6.26 2.83
CA LYS A 275 0.05 4.84 2.76
C LYS A 275 1.46 4.65 3.29
N GLN A 276 1.57 4.42 4.60
CA GLN A 276 2.83 4.24 5.31
C GLN A 276 2.73 3.12 6.34
N VAL A 277 3.88 2.56 6.73
CA VAL A 277 3.94 1.49 7.74
C VAL A 277 3.29 1.91 9.05
N VAL A 278 3.53 3.16 9.49
CA VAL A 278 3.01 3.69 10.75
C VAL A 278 1.48 3.84 10.72
N THR A 279 0.89 4.29 9.60
CA THR A 279 -0.57 4.41 9.46
C THR A 279 -1.23 3.05 9.33
N ALA A 280 -0.61 2.11 8.63
CA ALA A 280 -1.07 0.73 8.57
C ALA A 280 -1.04 0.06 9.95
N ALA A 281 0.02 0.26 10.73
CA ALA A 281 0.11 -0.24 12.10
C ALA A 281 -0.96 0.38 13.00
N SER A 282 -1.19 1.70 12.91
CA SER A 282 -2.24 2.39 13.67
C SER A 282 -3.62 1.80 13.40
N THR A 283 -4.01 1.69 12.14
CA THR A 283 -5.33 1.14 11.78
C THR A 283 -5.44 -0.35 12.12
N GLY A 284 -4.34 -1.11 12.10
CA GLY A 284 -4.30 -2.48 12.58
C GLY A 284 -4.64 -2.61 14.07
N ALA A 285 -4.09 -1.72 14.90
CA ALA A 285 -4.39 -1.67 16.33
C ALA A 285 -5.86 -1.32 16.60
N GLU A 286 -6.39 -0.34 15.86
CA GLU A 286 -7.80 0.06 15.95
C GLU A 286 -8.74 -1.06 15.52
N ALA A 287 -8.43 -1.79 14.45
CA ALA A 287 -9.25 -2.90 13.98
C ALA A 287 -9.29 -4.05 15.00
N ALA A 288 -8.15 -4.36 15.63
CA ALA A 288 -8.08 -5.37 16.69
C ALA A 288 -8.92 -4.98 17.91
N THR A 289 -8.88 -3.71 18.28
CA THR A 289 -9.68 -3.17 19.40
C THR A 289 -11.17 -3.24 19.08
N ALA A 290 -11.56 -2.82 17.86
CA ALA A 290 -12.95 -2.89 17.41
C ALA A 290 -13.47 -4.34 17.35
N ALA A 291 -12.64 -5.28 16.90
CA ALA A 291 -12.98 -6.70 16.90
C ALA A 291 -13.17 -7.25 18.32
N SER A 292 -12.31 -6.86 19.25
CA SER A 292 -12.43 -7.23 20.67
C SER A 292 -13.72 -6.70 21.31
N ASP A 293 -14.06 -5.43 21.04
CA ASP A 293 -15.29 -4.80 21.54
C ASP A 293 -16.53 -5.52 20.96
N PHE A 294 -16.52 -5.83 19.66
CA PHE A 294 -17.59 -6.60 19.00
C PHE A 294 -17.79 -7.98 19.66
N ILE A 295 -16.71 -8.74 19.86
CA ILE A 295 -16.75 -10.09 20.43
C ILE A 295 -17.24 -10.06 21.90
N SER A 296 -16.87 -9.03 22.64
CA SER A 296 -17.27 -8.87 24.05
C SER A 296 -18.67 -8.26 24.25
N GLY A 297 -19.36 -7.88 23.16
CA GLY A 297 -20.65 -7.19 23.22
C GLY A 297 -20.58 -5.77 23.79
N LYS A 298 -19.40 -5.16 23.84
CA LYS A 298 -19.22 -3.78 24.28
C LYS A 298 -19.54 -2.85 23.11
N ALA A 299 -20.70 -2.19 23.16
CA ALA A 299 -20.93 -1.02 22.31
C ALA A 299 -19.98 0.10 22.79
N ARG A 300 -19.19 0.69 21.87
CA ARG A 300 -18.58 2.00 22.15
C ARG A 300 -19.70 3.04 22.04
N GLU A 301 -19.99 3.71 23.16
CA GLU A 301 -20.81 4.92 23.19
C GLU A 301 -20.20 6.04 22.35
#